data_e8bad8e9ca00d5617b558f9a8aabeab9
#
_entry.id   e8bad8e9ca00d5617b558f9a8aabeab9
#
_cell.length_a   1.000
_cell.length_b   1.000
_cell.length_c   1.000
_cell.angle_alpha   90.00
_cell.angle_beta   90.00
_cell.angle_gamma   90.00
#
_symmetry.space_group_name_H-M   'P 1'
#
loop_
_entity.id
_entity.type
_entity.pdbx_description
1 polymer ?
#
loop_
_entity_poly.entity_id
_entity_poly.type
_entity_poly.pdbx_seq_one_letter_code
_entity_poly.pdbx_strand_id
1 'polypeptide(L)'
;MAGPTGRGGSLGAALGDLLRAQVTPRHRLSSYSAKHWHAQLSQLTATHRGYQALDEAGLDVTAKTLLNWLSDPEYNVRRSYRDLIHTVYENVAIAPADPIPDHVKDGQWEISGYVTTGTDRRERGTRAAAPLRIDGSRGDWDAIEELWIVGELTGTEFEDHFIDDVIVQDIGEGTDGWTFDGSSYSVELR
;
A
#
# COMPACT_ATOMS: atom_id res chain seq x y z
N MET A 1 -17.66 8.91 15.09
CA MET A 1 -16.43 9.45 14.46
C MET A 1 -16.20 8.59 13.22
N ALA A 2 -15.88 9.19 12.07
CA ALA A 2 -15.51 8.42 10.90
C ALA A 2 -14.19 7.70 11.20
N GLY A 3 -14.09 6.43 10.82
CA GLY A 3 -12.86 5.66 10.97
C GLY A 3 -11.80 6.05 9.96
N PRO A 4 -10.61 5.46 10.04
CA PRO A 4 -9.56 5.66 9.05
C PRO A 4 -10.04 5.18 7.68
N THR A 5 -9.70 5.96 6.66
CA THR A 5 -10.17 5.73 5.28
C THR A 5 -8.98 5.71 4.33
N GLY A 6 -8.89 4.67 3.50
CA GLY A 6 -7.97 4.60 2.37
C GLY A 6 -8.70 4.80 1.03
N ARG A 7 -8.00 5.36 0.04
CA ARG A 7 -8.53 5.63 -1.29
C ARG A 7 -7.54 5.23 -2.37
N GLY A 8 -8.05 4.68 -3.48
CA GLY A 8 -7.20 4.26 -4.58
C GLY A 8 -7.92 4.08 -5.90
N GLY A 9 -7.13 3.95 -6.96
CA GLY A 9 -7.62 3.62 -8.31
C GLY A 9 -7.99 2.14 -8.46
N SER A 10 -7.53 1.28 -7.56
CA SER A 10 -7.96 -0.11 -7.41
C SER A 10 -8.32 -0.39 -5.96
N LEU A 11 -8.94 -1.53 -5.68
CA LEU A 11 -9.26 -1.96 -4.32
C LEU A 11 -7.99 -2.18 -3.50
N GLY A 12 -6.98 -2.86 -4.07
CA GLY A 12 -5.68 -3.07 -3.43
C GLY A 12 -4.95 -1.77 -3.12
N ALA A 13 -5.01 -0.78 -4.01
CA ALA A 13 -4.44 0.54 -3.76
C ALA A 13 -5.15 1.26 -2.59
N ALA A 14 -6.48 1.17 -2.50
CA ALA A 14 -7.25 1.77 -1.41
C ALA A 14 -6.97 1.09 -0.06
N LEU A 15 -6.87 -0.25 -0.05
CA LEU A 15 -6.48 -1.01 1.13
C LEU A 15 -5.06 -0.65 1.58
N GLY A 16 -4.10 -0.64 0.65
CA GLY A 16 -2.71 -0.28 0.94
C GLY A 16 -2.58 1.13 1.53
N ASP A 17 -3.35 2.10 1.02
CA ASP A 17 -3.40 3.46 1.55
C ASP A 17 -3.92 3.49 3.00
N LEU A 18 -5.00 2.75 3.30
CA LEU A 18 -5.54 2.64 4.65
C LEU A 18 -4.54 1.98 5.60
N LEU A 19 -3.97 0.83 5.20
CA LEU A 19 -3.02 0.10 6.04
C LEU A 19 -1.79 0.94 6.38
N ARG A 20 -1.24 1.67 5.39
CA ARG A 20 -0.11 2.59 5.62
C ARG A 20 -0.44 3.69 6.62
N ALA A 21 -1.69 4.16 6.64
CA ALA A 21 -2.12 5.18 7.60
C ALA A 21 -2.21 4.65 9.05
N GLN A 22 -2.39 3.33 9.24
CA GLN A 22 -2.50 2.68 10.56
C GLN A 22 -1.16 2.30 11.18
N VAL A 23 -0.10 2.27 10.39
CA VAL A 23 1.22 1.85 10.88
C VAL A 23 2.11 3.06 11.10
N THR A 24 2.74 3.10 12.26
CA THR A 24 3.79 4.10 12.53
C THR A 24 5.08 3.60 11.90
N PRO A 25 5.61 4.27 10.85
CA PRO A 25 6.85 3.85 10.23
C PRO A 25 7.99 3.90 11.24
N ARG A 26 8.75 2.80 11.39
CA ARG A 26 9.86 2.70 12.36
C ARG A 26 10.95 3.75 12.17
N HIS A 27 11.10 4.27 10.95
CA HIS A 27 12.19 5.19 10.59
C HIS A 27 11.69 6.33 9.70
N ARG A 28 10.63 7.02 10.14
CA ARG A 28 10.12 8.15 9.38
C ARG A 28 11.07 9.34 9.50
N LEU A 29 11.57 9.83 8.37
CA LEU A 29 12.16 11.17 8.31
C LEU A 29 11.12 12.19 8.80
N SER A 30 11.58 13.28 9.43
CA SER A 30 10.68 14.39 9.75
C SER A 30 9.97 14.84 8.47
N SER A 31 8.76 15.38 8.57
CA SER A 31 8.00 15.87 7.40
C SER A 31 8.76 16.90 6.57
N TYR A 32 9.74 17.57 7.15
CA TYR A 32 10.68 18.45 6.46
C TYR A 32 11.72 17.66 5.68
N SER A 33 12.42 16.75 6.34
CA SER A 33 13.50 15.94 5.72
C SER A 33 12.99 14.96 4.67
N ALA A 34 11.76 14.45 4.83
CA ALA A 34 11.14 13.52 3.88
C ALA A 34 10.92 14.11 2.47
N LYS A 35 10.99 15.44 2.33
CA LYS A 35 10.88 16.13 1.04
C LYS A 35 12.22 16.23 0.30
N HIS A 36 13.31 15.90 0.96
CA HIS A 36 14.66 16.05 0.40
C HIS A 36 15.19 14.72 -0.08
N TRP A 37 15.42 14.60 -1.38
CA TRP A 37 15.96 13.40 -2.02
C TRP A 37 17.23 12.86 -1.36
N HIS A 38 18.10 13.76 -0.88
CA HIS A 38 19.35 13.38 -0.22
C HIS A 38 19.11 12.66 1.11
N ALA A 39 18.18 13.14 1.93
CA ALA A 39 17.82 12.49 3.18
C ALA A 39 17.14 11.12 2.94
N GLN A 40 16.29 11.03 1.91
CA GLN A 40 15.67 9.78 1.47
C GLN A 40 16.73 8.76 1.01
N LEU A 41 17.64 9.18 0.13
CA LEU A 41 18.75 8.34 -0.35
C LEU A 41 19.63 7.87 0.80
N SER A 42 19.99 8.77 1.73
CA SER A 42 20.82 8.44 2.89
C SER A 42 20.14 7.40 3.79
N GLN A 43 18.83 7.50 3.98
CA GLN A 43 18.08 6.51 4.76
C GLN A 43 17.98 5.16 4.04
N LEU A 44 17.70 5.15 2.74
CA LEU A 44 17.64 3.91 1.94
C LEU A 44 18.99 3.18 1.94
N THR A 45 20.07 3.89 1.69
CA THR A 45 21.41 3.30 1.62
C THR A 45 21.97 2.87 2.98
N ALA A 46 21.38 3.31 4.09
CA ALA A 46 21.75 2.87 5.43
C ALA A 46 21.31 1.43 5.74
N THR A 47 20.42 0.83 4.95
CA THR A 47 19.92 -0.53 5.14
C THR A 47 20.17 -1.39 3.90
N HIS A 48 20.44 -2.69 4.09
CA HIS A 48 20.61 -3.63 2.97
C HIS A 48 19.34 -3.67 2.09
N ARG A 49 18.18 -3.71 2.70
CA ARG A 49 16.87 -3.71 2.00
C ARG A 49 16.65 -2.45 1.16
N GLY A 50 16.93 -1.28 1.71
CA GLY A 50 16.77 -0.03 0.98
C GLY A 50 17.75 0.08 -0.20
N TYR A 51 18.97 -0.41 -0.03
CA TYR A 51 19.97 -0.48 -1.11
C TYR A 51 19.51 -1.43 -2.23
N GLN A 52 19.04 -2.62 -1.86
CA GLN A 52 18.51 -3.60 -2.80
C GLN A 52 17.30 -3.06 -3.56
N ALA A 53 16.37 -2.40 -2.88
CA ALA A 53 15.20 -1.81 -3.52
C ALA A 53 15.55 -0.68 -4.52
N LEU A 54 16.61 0.09 -4.27
CA LEU A 54 17.12 1.08 -5.23
C LEU A 54 17.68 0.39 -6.49
N ASP A 55 18.40 -0.72 -6.33
CA ASP A 55 18.95 -1.51 -7.43
C ASP A 55 17.82 -2.14 -8.27
N GLU A 56 16.86 -2.80 -7.62
CA GLU A 56 15.66 -3.40 -8.25
C GLU A 56 14.79 -2.36 -8.97
N ALA A 57 14.70 -1.14 -8.45
CA ALA A 57 14.00 -0.04 -9.11
C ALA A 57 14.77 0.55 -10.32
N GLY A 58 15.97 0.06 -10.58
CA GLY A 58 16.79 0.49 -11.72
C GLY A 58 17.65 1.73 -11.44
N LEU A 59 18.09 1.94 -10.20
CA LEU A 59 19.10 2.95 -9.91
C LEU A 59 20.48 2.48 -10.42
N ASP A 60 20.69 2.57 -11.72
CA ASP A 60 21.95 2.22 -12.36
C ASP A 60 22.93 3.40 -12.32
N VAL A 61 23.71 3.48 -11.25
CA VAL A 61 24.75 4.48 -11.07
C VAL A 61 26.02 3.84 -10.50
N THR A 62 27.20 4.40 -10.86
CA THR A 62 28.46 3.90 -10.30
C THR A 62 28.54 4.19 -8.79
N ALA A 63 29.27 3.35 -8.03
CA ALA A 63 29.53 3.56 -6.62
C ALA A 63 30.12 4.96 -6.33
N LYS A 64 31.00 5.45 -7.23
CA LYS A 64 31.55 6.82 -7.13
C LYS A 64 30.47 7.89 -7.26
N THR A 65 29.51 7.71 -8.18
CA THR A 65 28.39 8.64 -8.35
C THR A 65 27.51 8.65 -7.11
N LEU A 66 27.19 7.47 -6.58
CA LEU A 66 26.38 7.33 -5.36
C LEU A 66 27.07 7.98 -4.15
N LEU A 67 28.38 7.78 -3.97
CA LEU A 67 29.15 8.43 -2.92
C LEU A 67 29.16 9.95 -3.06
N ASN A 68 29.29 10.49 -4.28
CA ASN A 68 29.18 11.94 -4.50
C ASN A 68 27.81 12.48 -4.10
N TRP A 69 26.75 11.75 -4.42
CA TRP A 69 25.39 12.15 -4.04
C TRP A 69 25.18 12.14 -2.53
N LEU A 70 25.74 11.14 -1.84
CA LEU A 70 25.64 11.04 -0.38
C LEU A 70 26.50 12.07 0.36
N SER A 71 27.59 12.51 -0.25
CA SER A 71 28.50 13.48 0.37
C SER A 71 28.12 14.94 0.15
N ASP A 72 27.31 15.23 -0.88
CA ASP A 72 26.93 16.58 -1.25
C ASP A 72 25.41 16.71 -1.43
N PRO A 73 24.68 17.25 -0.43
CA PRO A 73 23.24 17.46 -0.51
C PRO A 73 22.81 18.45 -1.59
N GLU A 74 23.72 19.32 -2.04
CA GLU A 74 23.46 20.30 -3.12
C GLU A 74 23.81 19.75 -4.51
N TYR A 75 24.24 18.47 -4.58
CA TYR A 75 24.57 17.84 -5.86
C TYR A 75 23.36 17.87 -6.82
N ASN A 76 23.59 18.27 -8.05
CA ASN A 76 22.53 18.39 -9.06
C ASN A 76 22.15 17.00 -9.64
N VAL A 77 21.31 16.26 -8.94
CA VAL A 77 20.77 14.99 -9.39
C VAL A 77 19.64 15.21 -10.39
N ARG A 78 19.62 14.46 -11.48
CA ARG A 78 18.55 14.50 -12.50
C ARG A 78 17.20 14.21 -11.84
N ARG A 79 16.15 14.88 -12.32
CA ARG A 79 14.78 14.73 -11.79
C ARG A 79 14.32 13.26 -11.79
N SER A 80 14.57 12.52 -12.85
CA SER A 80 14.19 11.10 -12.95
C SER A 80 14.77 10.23 -11.82
N TYR A 81 16.01 10.49 -11.41
CA TYR A 81 16.59 9.79 -10.26
C TYR A 81 16.01 10.25 -8.93
N ARG A 82 15.69 11.54 -8.80
CA ARG A 82 15.01 12.03 -7.59
C ARG A 82 13.61 11.45 -7.45
N ASP A 83 12.87 11.35 -8.56
CA ASP A 83 11.54 10.76 -8.59
C ASP A 83 11.63 9.25 -8.25
N LEU A 84 12.64 8.52 -8.77
CA LEU A 84 12.90 7.13 -8.45
C LEU A 84 13.23 6.95 -6.95
N ILE A 85 14.19 7.74 -6.41
CA ILE A 85 14.56 7.70 -4.99
C ILE A 85 13.33 7.96 -4.11
N HIS A 86 12.50 8.92 -4.48
CA HIS A 86 11.27 9.23 -3.76
C HIS A 86 10.30 8.04 -3.76
N THR A 87 10.05 7.44 -4.92
CA THR A 87 9.17 6.26 -5.06
C THR A 87 9.68 5.09 -4.22
N VAL A 88 10.99 4.78 -4.30
CA VAL A 88 11.58 3.71 -3.49
C VAL A 88 11.50 4.02 -2.01
N TYR A 89 11.76 5.28 -1.62
CA TYR A 89 11.65 5.71 -0.24
C TYR A 89 10.22 5.53 0.30
N GLU A 90 9.21 5.96 -0.44
CA GLU A 90 7.81 5.77 -0.07
C GLU A 90 7.47 4.27 0.08
N ASN A 91 7.98 3.42 -0.80
CA ASN A 91 7.72 1.98 -0.75
C ASN A 91 8.47 1.26 0.37
N VAL A 92 9.72 1.62 0.66
CA VAL A 92 10.59 0.91 1.60
C VAL A 92 10.56 1.49 3.01
N ALA A 93 10.57 2.83 3.14
CA ALA A 93 10.55 3.49 4.45
C ALA A 93 9.17 3.43 5.11
N ILE A 94 8.13 3.26 4.28
CA ILE A 94 6.74 3.08 4.72
C ILE A 94 6.38 1.59 4.80
N ALA A 95 7.20 0.69 4.22
CA ALA A 95 6.97 -0.75 4.37
C ALA A 95 7.14 -1.14 5.84
N PRO A 96 6.08 -1.63 6.48
CA PRO A 96 6.14 -1.95 7.89
C PRO A 96 7.05 -3.15 8.12
N ALA A 97 7.85 -3.07 9.16
CA ALA A 97 8.56 -4.23 9.69
C ALA A 97 7.66 -5.01 10.68
N ASP A 98 6.47 -4.51 10.96
CA ASP A 98 5.53 -5.06 11.92
C ASP A 98 4.34 -5.69 11.17
N PRO A 99 3.77 -6.79 11.69
CA PRO A 99 2.57 -7.39 11.12
C PRO A 99 1.40 -6.38 11.09
N ILE A 100 0.38 -6.66 10.29
CA ILE A 100 -0.84 -5.86 10.29
C ILE A 100 -1.45 -5.92 11.69
N PRO A 101 -1.76 -4.76 12.33
CA PRO A 101 -2.27 -4.77 13.69
C PRO A 101 -3.60 -5.54 13.81
N ASP A 102 -3.77 -6.33 14.87
CA ASP A 102 -4.96 -7.15 15.08
C ASP A 102 -6.26 -6.36 15.01
N HIS A 103 -6.29 -5.12 15.58
CA HIS A 103 -7.48 -4.28 15.52
C HIS A 103 -7.87 -3.87 14.09
N VAL A 104 -6.95 -3.97 13.14
CA VAL A 104 -7.20 -3.74 11.70
C VAL A 104 -7.76 -5.01 11.09
N LYS A 105 -7.12 -6.17 11.34
CA LYS A 105 -7.59 -7.47 10.86
C LYS A 105 -8.98 -7.82 11.39
N ASP A 106 -9.21 -7.58 12.68
CA ASP A 106 -10.48 -7.89 13.36
C ASP A 106 -11.56 -6.82 13.16
N GLY A 107 -11.25 -5.77 12.41
CA GLY A 107 -12.15 -4.63 12.25
C GLY A 107 -13.32 -4.90 11.29
N GLN A 108 -14.33 -4.03 11.37
CA GLN A 108 -15.42 -3.98 10.41
C GLN A 108 -15.02 -3.05 9.26
N TRP A 109 -15.10 -3.55 8.05
CA TRP A 109 -14.68 -2.81 6.87
C TRP A 109 -15.87 -2.38 6.03
N GLU A 110 -15.84 -1.18 5.51
CA GLU A 110 -16.79 -0.69 4.53
C GLU A 110 -16.06 -0.36 3.22
N ILE A 111 -16.47 -1.03 2.14
CA ILE A 111 -15.89 -0.86 0.80
C ILE A 111 -16.90 -0.17 -0.10
N SER A 112 -16.48 0.95 -0.69
CA SER A 112 -17.25 1.71 -1.68
C SER A 112 -16.52 1.68 -3.02
N GLY A 113 -17.26 1.46 -4.12
CA GLY A 113 -16.71 1.35 -5.46
C GLY A 113 -17.59 0.43 -6.33
N TYR A 114 -17.07 0.04 -7.48
CA TYR A 114 -17.79 -0.87 -8.38
C TYR A 114 -17.47 -2.32 -8.07
N VAL A 115 -18.51 -3.13 -7.90
CA VAL A 115 -18.44 -4.58 -7.72
C VAL A 115 -19.25 -5.23 -8.81
N THR A 116 -18.64 -6.11 -9.58
CA THR A 116 -19.31 -6.95 -10.56
C THR A 116 -19.57 -8.32 -9.94
N THR A 117 -20.81 -8.74 -9.89
CA THR A 117 -21.25 -10.01 -9.34
C THR A 117 -21.84 -10.86 -10.47
N GLY A 118 -21.05 -11.72 -11.08
CA GLY A 118 -21.46 -12.47 -12.27
C GLY A 118 -21.77 -11.52 -13.44
N THR A 119 -23.05 -11.37 -13.80
CA THR A 119 -23.48 -10.48 -14.89
C THR A 119 -23.94 -9.09 -14.46
N ASP A 120 -23.97 -8.83 -13.16
CA ASP A 120 -24.53 -7.60 -12.59
C ASP A 120 -23.42 -6.72 -11.98
N ARG A 121 -23.21 -5.54 -12.56
CA ARG A 121 -22.25 -4.54 -12.09
C ARG A 121 -22.94 -3.50 -11.22
N ARG A 122 -22.56 -3.41 -9.96
CA ARG A 122 -23.17 -2.49 -8.98
C ARG A 122 -22.16 -1.55 -8.36
N GLU A 123 -22.52 -0.28 -8.31
CA GLU A 123 -21.79 0.72 -7.52
C GLU A 123 -22.23 0.64 -6.05
N ARG A 124 -21.27 0.55 -5.13
CA ARG A 124 -21.45 0.50 -3.68
C ARG A 124 -21.01 1.82 -3.03
N GLY A 125 -21.63 2.17 -1.91
CA GLY A 125 -21.28 3.39 -1.17
C GLY A 125 -21.83 4.68 -1.80
N THR A 126 -22.88 4.60 -2.59
CA THR A 126 -23.59 5.76 -3.17
C THR A 126 -24.86 6.07 -2.40
N ARG A 127 -25.57 7.14 -2.79
CA ARG A 127 -26.91 7.42 -2.23
C ARG A 127 -27.92 6.31 -2.52
N ALA A 128 -27.70 5.52 -3.57
CA ALA A 128 -28.62 4.47 -4.01
C ALA A 128 -28.25 3.07 -3.49
N ALA A 129 -27.01 2.86 -3.05
CA ALA A 129 -26.54 1.56 -2.59
C ALA A 129 -25.59 1.71 -1.39
N ALA A 130 -25.82 0.91 -0.36
CA ALA A 130 -24.94 0.86 0.81
C ALA A 130 -23.53 0.35 0.42
N PRO A 131 -22.49 0.74 1.17
CA PRO A 131 -21.16 0.14 1.01
C PRO A 131 -21.21 -1.36 1.28
N LEU A 132 -20.27 -2.10 0.70
CA LEU A 132 -20.06 -3.49 1.05
C LEU A 132 -19.46 -3.54 2.45
N ARG A 133 -20.03 -4.35 3.34
CA ARG A 133 -19.54 -4.52 4.71
C ARG A 133 -18.90 -5.87 4.86
N ILE A 134 -17.72 -5.89 5.46
CA ILE A 134 -16.88 -7.06 5.64
C ILE A 134 -16.47 -7.12 7.11
N ASP A 135 -16.53 -8.31 7.68
CA ASP A 135 -15.95 -8.62 9.00
C ASP A 135 -14.55 -9.22 8.79
N GLY A 136 -13.52 -8.39 9.00
CA GLY A 136 -12.14 -8.80 8.77
C GLY A 136 -11.68 -9.97 9.66
N SER A 137 -12.32 -10.16 10.83
CA SER A 137 -11.98 -11.25 11.75
C SER A 137 -12.27 -12.67 11.18
N ARG A 138 -13.02 -12.74 10.10
CA ARG A 138 -13.33 -13.99 9.39
C ARG A 138 -12.37 -14.29 8.26
N GLY A 139 -11.55 -13.32 7.88
CA GLY A 139 -10.60 -13.45 6.79
C GLY A 139 -9.33 -14.16 7.18
N ASP A 140 -8.67 -14.78 6.20
CA ASP A 140 -7.30 -15.26 6.31
C ASP A 140 -6.35 -14.15 5.85
N TRP A 141 -5.53 -13.63 6.75
CA TRP A 141 -4.63 -12.53 6.50
C TRP A 141 -3.19 -12.95 6.21
N ASP A 142 -2.86 -14.24 6.26
CA ASP A 142 -1.48 -14.72 6.22
C ASP A 142 -0.76 -14.31 4.93
N ALA A 143 -1.36 -14.55 3.76
CA ALA A 143 -0.77 -14.16 2.48
C ALA A 143 -0.68 -12.62 2.32
N ILE A 144 -1.68 -11.90 2.81
CA ILE A 144 -1.69 -10.42 2.81
C ILE A 144 -0.58 -9.89 3.71
N GLU A 145 -0.35 -10.49 4.87
CA GLU A 145 0.75 -10.12 5.78
C GLU A 145 2.12 -10.39 5.18
N GLU A 146 2.30 -11.50 4.45
CA GLU A 146 3.55 -11.77 3.73
C GLU A 146 3.86 -10.67 2.71
N LEU A 147 2.90 -10.29 1.87
CA LEU A 147 3.04 -9.20 0.91
C LEU A 147 3.24 -7.84 1.61
N TRP A 148 2.55 -7.63 2.73
CA TRP A 148 2.70 -6.44 3.56
C TRP A 148 4.12 -6.29 4.11
N ILE A 149 4.70 -7.34 4.67
CA ILE A 149 6.05 -7.35 5.24
C ILE A 149 7.11 -7.08 4.18
N VAL A 150 6.95 -7.60 2.96
CA VAL A 150 7.88 -7.36 1.85
C VAL A 150 7.62 -6.03 1.12
N GLY A 151 6.48 -5.39 1.38
CA GLY A 151 6.13 -4.09 0.80
C GLY A 151 5.49 -4.16 -0.58
N GLU A 152 4.99 -5.33 -0.98
CA GLU A 152 4.33 -5.55 -2.28
C GLU A 152 2.83 -5.27 -2.22
N LEU A 153 2.47 -4.01 -1.93
CA LEU A 153 1.08 -3.58 -1.70
C LEU A 153 0.39 -3.00 -2.94
N THR A 154 1.05 -2.97 -4.08
CA THR A 154 0.53 -2.33 -5.29
C THR A 154 0.25 -3.31 -6.41
N GLY A 155 0.58 -4.58 -6.21
CA GLY A 155 0.35 -5.64 -7.19
C GLY A 155 -1.09 -6.14 -7.21
N THR A 156 -1.48 -6.77 -8.31
CA THR A 156 -2.77 -7.49 -8.43
C THR A 156 -2.86 -8.61 -7.40
N GLU A 157 -1.75 -9.28 -7.08
CA GLU A 157 -1.67 -10.37 -6.11
C GLU A 157 -2.17 -9.94 -4.71
N PHE A 158 -1.76 -8.75 -4.24
CA PHE A 158 -2.26 -8.20 -2.98
C PHE A 158 -3.77 -7.96 -2.99
N GLU A 159 -4.30 -7.45 -4.11
CA GLU A 159 -5.74 -7.24 -4.30
C GLU A 159 -6.49 -8.57 -4.36
N ASP A 160 -5.96 -9.54 -5.10
CA ASP A 160 -6.55 -10.86 -5.28
C ASP A 160 -6.65 -11.59 -3.93
N HIS A 161 -5.58 -11.60 -3.12
CA HIS A 161 -5.64 -12.16 -1.76
C HIS A 161 -6.65 -11.45 -0.87
N PHE A 162 -6.74 -10.12 -0.92
CA PHE A 162 -7.76 -9.42 -0.12
C PHE A 162 -9.18 -9.80 -0.54
N ILE A 163 -9.42 -10.00 -1.83
CA ILE A 163 -10.71 -10.44 -2.33
C ILE A 163 -11.00 -11.88 -1.89
N ASP A 164 -10.09 -12.81 -2.17
CA ASP A 164 -10.33 -14.25 -2.00
C ASP A 164 -10.28 -14.67 -0.52
N ASP A 165 -9.30 -14.14 0.23
CA ASP A 165 -8.99 -14.62 1.58
C ASP A 165 -9.72 -13.81 2.67
N VAL A 166 -10.21 -12.59 2.35
CA VAL A 166 -10.94 -11.77 3.34
C VAL A 166 -12.38 -11.52 2.92
N ILE A 167 -12.61 -10.96 1.73
CA ILE A 167 -13.97 -10.59 1.31
C ILE A 167 -14.82 -11.83 1.07
N VAL A 168 -14.32 -12.78 0.30
CA VAL A 168 -15.03 -14.01 -0.05
C VAL A 168 -15.24 -14.88 1.19
N GLN A 169 -14.26 -14.96 2.07
CA GLN A 169 -14.37 -15.72 3.32
C GLN A 169 -15.48 -15.19 4.24
N ASP A 170 -15.64 -13.87 4.35
CA ASP A 170 -16.71 -13.31 5.19
C ASP A 170 -18.09 -13.41 4.55
N ILE A 171 -18.22 -13.14 3.26
CA ILE A 171 -19.52 -13.17 2.57
C ILE A 171 -20.02 -14.59 2.32
N GLY A 172 -19.10 -15.53 2.07
CA GLY A 172 -19.42 -16.96 1.86
C GLY A 172 -20.00 -17.25 0.48
N GLU A 173 -20.94 -18.19 0.42
CA GLU A 173 -21.54 -18.68 -0.82
C GLU A 173 -22.16 -17.55 -1.66
N GLY A 174 -21.96 -17.60 -2.98
CA GLY A 174 -22.52 -16.63 -3.93
C GLY A 174 -21.55 -15.53 -4.37
N THR A 175 -20.28 -15.60 -3.97
CA THR A 175 -19.23 -14.69 -4.37
C THR A 175 -18.47 -15.15 -5.62
N ASP A 176 -18.79 -16.32 -6.16
CA ASP A 176 -18.18 -16.83 -7.38
C ASP A 176 -18.31 -15.82 -8.54
N GLY A 177 -17.16 -15.44 -9.10
CA GLY A 177 -17.11 -14.47 -10.20
C GLY A 177 -17.29 -13.01 -9.77
N TRP A 178 -17.14 -12.69 -8.50
CA TRP A 178 -17.05 -11.30 -8.08
C TRP A 178 -15.73 -10.70 -8.56
N THR A 179 -15.81 -9.50 -9.14
CA THR A 179 -14.64 -8.74 -9.53
C THR A 179 -14.78 -7.28 -9.09
N PHE A 180 -13.65 -6.66 -8.82
CA PHE A 180 -13.53 -5.26 -8.41
C PHE A 180 -12.85 -4.49 -9.55
N ASP A 181 -13.61 -4.19 -10.62
CA ASP A 181 -13.12 -3.63 -11.89
C ASP A 181 -13.33 -2.11 -12.00
N GLY A 182 -13.59 -1.45 -10.89
CA GLY A 182 -13.76 0.00 -10.83
C GLY A 182 -12.43 0.75 -10.91
N SER A 183 -12.52 2.03 -11.22
CA SER A 183 -11.36 2.95 -11.27
C SER A 183 -11.23 3.84 -10.02
N SER A 184 -12.09 3.65 -9.02
CA SER A 184 -12.06 4.42 -7.78
C SER A 184 -12.69 3.63 -6.65
N TYR A 185 -11.90 3.41 -5.59
CA TYR A 185 -12.34 2.72 -4.39
C TYR A 185 -12.05 3.56 -3.15
N SER A 186 -12.89 3.36 -2.14
CA SER A 186 -12.68 3.84 -0.78
C SER A 186 -12.93 2.68 0.19
N VAL A 187 -11.99 2.47 1.08
CA VAL A 187 -12.04 1.45 2.15
C VAL A 187 -12.01 2.18 3.48
N GLU A 188 -12.98 1.94 4.34
CA GLU A 188 -13.09 2.55 5.67
C GLU A 188 -13.10 1.44 6.73
N LEU A 189 -12.29 1.59 7.77
CA LEU A 189 -12.27 0.73 8.95
C LEU A 189 -13.13 1.36 10.03
N ARG A 190 -14.00 0.56 10.67
CA ARG A 190 -14.94 1.00 11.72
C ARG A 190 -14.71 0.31 13.05
#